data_240f0e9259a5b890b3ffd019b7df9776
#
_entry.id   240f0e9259a5b890b3ffd019b7df9776
#
_cell.length_a   1.000
_cell.length_b   1.000
_cell.length_c   1.000
_cell.angle_alpha   90.00
_cell.angle_beta   90.00
_cell.angle_gamma   90.00
#
_symmetry.space_group_name_H-M   'P 1'
#
loop_
_entity.id
_entity.type
_entity.pdbx_description
1 polymer ?
#
loop_
_entity_poly.entity_id
_entity_poly.type
_entity_poly.pdbx_seq_one_letter_code
_entity_poly.pdbx_strand_id
1 'polypeptide(L)'
;AQNTPVRELVLTWKAMFGGAGEVLGDTWERGYGDLEWKKEADHIGMPWYFFRHEAGKCLAFGVKVRPSAMCWWEKDGADVKLHLDVRCGTYGVKLGGRKLEAARVVMASYVLEEADTPVEVFEACRAFCSEMCDDPDCRDTVIYGGNNWYYAYGKSSAREILGDSAYLAEMTEGIENRPFMVMDDGW
;
A
#
# COMPACT_ATOMS: atom_id res chain seq x y z
N ALA A 1 -19.82 -0.39 26.70
CA ALA A 1 -18.92 -0.65 25.55
C ALA A 1 -19.61 -0.42 24.20
N GLN A 2 -20.90 -0.78 24.01
CA GLN A 2 -21.59 -0.67 22.71
C GLN A 2 -21.65 0.76 22.15
N ASN A 3 -21.66 1.77 22.98
CA ASN A 3 -21.74 3.19 22.59
C ASN A 3 -20.40 3.93 22.67
N THR A 4 -19.33 3.26 23.04
CA THR A 4 -17.99 3.86 23.07
C THR A 4 -17.48 4.00 21.64
N PRO A 5 -17.09 5.20 21.22
CA PRO A 5 -16.49 5.37 19.89
C PRO A 5 -15.12 4.70 19.82
N VAL A 6 -14.95 3.79 18.89
CA VAL A 6 -13.65 3.18 18.58
C VAL A 6 -12.97 4.03 17.50
N ARG A 7 -11.75 4.44 17.74
CA ARG A 7 -10.95 5.22 16.78
C ARG A 7 -9.91 4.37 16.09
N GLU A 8 -9.24 3.53 16.87
CA GLU A 8 -8.13 2.73 16.43
C GLU A 8 -8.10 1.40 17.18
N LEU A 9 -7.64 0.36 16.51
CA LEU A 9 -7.26 -0.91 17.09
C LEU A 9 -5.77 -1.13 16.81
N VAL A 10 -5.02 -1.57 17.80
CA VAL A 10 -3.61 -1.91 17.64
C VAL A 10 -3.42 -3.37 18.01
N LEU A 11 -2.95 -4.15 17.06
CA LEU A 11 -2.54 -5.54 17.28
C LEU A 11 -1.03 -5.56 17.45
N THR A 12 -0.52 -6.25 18.47
CA THR A 12 0.91 -6.32 18.75
C THR A 12 1.36 -7.77 18.82
N TRP A 13 2.37 -8.09 18.02
CA TRP A 13 3.13 -9.34 18.08
C TRP A 13 4.45 -9.05 18.77
N LYS A 14 4.65 -9.71 19.90
CA LYS A 14 5.85 -9.51 20.73
C LYS A 14 7.02 -10.34 20.26
N ALA A 15 8.21 -9.75 20.28
CA ALA A 15 9.47 -10.44 20.01
C ALA A 15 9.49 -11.22 18.68
N MET A 16 8.89 -10.63 17.63
CA MET A 16 8.84 -11.25 16.30
C MET A 16 10.21 -11.30 15.62
N PHE A 17 11.07 -10.32 15.92
CA PHE A 17 12.36 -10.18 15.28
C PHE A 17 13.50 -10.31 16.27
N GLY A 18 14.51 -11.12 15.86
CA GLY A 18 15.78 -11.24 16.55
C GLY A 18 16.91 -11.24 15.53
N GLY A 19 17.92 -10.42 15.74
CA GLY A 19 19.05 -10.32 14.82
C GLY A 19 18.93 -9.21 13.77
N ALA A 20 19.89 -9.15 12.86
CA ALA A 20 19.94 -8.17 11.78
C ALA A 20 19.11 -8.64 10.58
N GLY A 21 18.39 -7.74 9.97
CA GLY A 21 17.62 -7.98 8.75
C GLY A 21 17.48 -6.71 7.91
N GLU A 22 16.91 -6.87 6.75
CA GLU A 22 16.53 -5.77 5.88
C GLU A 22 15.02 -5.75 5.71
N VAL A 23 14.44 -4.56 5.61
CA VAL A 23 13.00 -4.37 5.50
C VAL A 23 12.67 -3.65 4.20
N LEU A 24 11.68 -4.18 3.50
CA LEU A 24 11.05 -3.54 2.35
C LEU A 24 9.60 -3.24 2.72
N GLY A 25 9.24 -1.97 2.76
CA GLY A 25 7.87 -1.55 3.02
C GLY A 25 7.46 -0.43 2.09
N ASP A 26 6.17 -0.29 1.86
CA ASP A 26 5.66 0.81 1.06
C ASP A 26 5.85 2.15 1.78
N THR A 27 5.72 3.23 1.07
CA THR A 27 5.73 4.60 1.59
C THR A 27 4.36 5.23 1.44
N TRP A 28 4.03 6.18 2.32
CA TRP A 28 2.75 6.90 2.26
C TRP A 28 2.60 7.71 0.97
N GLU A 29 3.70 8.23 0.48
CA GLU A 29 3.78 9.02 -0.74
C GLU A 29 5.05 8.65 -1.50
N ARG A 30 4.89 8.01 -2.63
CA ARG A 30 6.00 7.52 -3.45
C ARG A 30 6.90 8.63 -4.00
N GLY A 31 6.36 9.83 -4.12
CA GLY A 31 7.15 11.00 -4.48
C GLY A 31 8.20 11.40 -3.45
N TYR A 32 8.08 10.91 -2.21
CA TYR A 32 8.97 11.25 -1.09
C TYR A 32 9.76 10.06 -0.56
N GLY A 33 9.64 8.89 -1.15
CA GLY A 33 10.36 7.71 -0.72
C GLY A 33 10.41 6.62 -1.77
N ASP A 34 11.58 6.00 -1.88
CA ASP A 34 11.79 4.87 -2.78
C ASP A 34 11.38 3.55 -2.12
N LEU A 35 10.86 2.65 -2.94
CA LEU A 35 10.63 1.27 -2.55
C LEU A 35 11.94 0.51 -2.67
N GLU A 36 12.68 0.42 -1.60
CA GLU A 36 13.98 -0.22 -1.52
C GLU A 36 14.15 -1.00 -0.23
N TRP A 37 15.01 -2.00 -0.25
CA TRP A 37 15.44 -2.70 0.95
C TRP A 37 16.29 -1.78 1.82
N LYS A 38 15.88 -1.62 3.07
CA LYS A 38 16.55 -0.77 4.05
C LYS A 38 17.01 -1.62 5.23
N LYS A 39 18.18 -1.29 5.75
CA LYS A 39 18.62 -1.88 7.02
C LYS A 39 17.58 -1.58 8.09
N GLU A 40 17.34 -2.58 8.90
CA GLU A 40 16.36 -2.52 9.97
C GLU A 40 16.72 -1.44 10.98
N ALA A 41 15.84 -0.45 11.16
CA ALA A 41 15.91 0.55 12.20
C ALA A 41 14.97 0.18 13.35
N ASP A 42 15.17 0.80 14.53
CA ASP A 42 14.38 0.48 15.72
C ASP A 42 12.89 0.84 15.57
N HIS A 43 12.60 1.87 14.78
CA HIS A 43 11.25 2.35 14.54
C HIS A 43 11.02 2.62 13.06
N ILE A 44 10.12 1.86 12.45
CA ILE A 44 9.73 2.00 11.04
C ILE A 44 8.22 1.90 10.94
N GLY A 45 7.58 2.87 10.28
CA GLY A 45 6.16 2.85 9.93
C GLY A 45 5.99 2.53 8.44
N MET A 46 5.14 1.56 8.10
CA MET A 46 4.93 1.09 6.73
C MET A 46 3.45 0.89 6.44
N PRO A 47 2.89 1.53 5.39
CA PRO A 47 1.50 1.31 5.04
C PRO A 47 1.27 -0.10 4.50
N TRP A 48 0.12 -0.67 4.78
CA TRP A 48 -0.51 -1.88 4.28
C TRP A 48 0.28 -3.17 4.34
N TYR A 49 1.57 -3.21 3.93
CA TYR A 49 2.40 -4.39 3.92
C TYR A 49 3.87 -4.05 4.13
N PHE A 50 4.63 -5.05 4.56
CA PHE A 50 6.08 -5.01 4.51
C PHE A 50 6.66 -6.43 4.46
N PHE A 51 7.89 -6.51 4.00
CA PHE A 51 8.70 -7.71 4.02
C PHE A 51 9.92 -7.52 4.91
N ARG A 52 10.36 -8.58 5.52
CA ARG A 52 11.62 -8.62 6.24
C ARG A 52 12.45 -9.77 5.72
N HIS A 53 13.61 -9.45 5.20
CA HIS A 53 14.60 -10.40 4.75
C HIS A 53 15.66 -10.61 5.83
N GLU A 54 15.94 -11.85 6.13
CA GLU A 54 17.06 -12.31 6.95
C GLU A 54 17.63 -13.59 6.32
N ALA A 55 18.85 -14.00 6.72
CA ALA A 55 19.54 -15.13 6.10
C ALA A 55 18.63 -16.37 5.95
N GLY A 56 18.38 -16.78 4.71
CA GLY A 56 17.58 -17.94 4.34
C GLY A 56 16.06 -17.78 4.49
N LYS A 57 15.54 -16.58 4.79
CA LYS A 57 14.10 -16.36 4.98
C LYS A 57 13.62 -15.00 4.51
N CYS A 58 12.41 -14.99 3.96
CA CYS A 58 11.63 -13.78 3.73
C CYS A 58 10.33 -13.87 4.54
N LEU A 59 10.16 -12.98 5.50
CA LEU A 59 8.93 -12.84 6.28
C LEU A 59 8.07 -11.76 5.64
N ALA A 60 6.77 -12.01 5.53
CA ALA A 60 5.82 -11.11 4.89
C ALA A 60 4.65 -10.81 5.82
N PHE A 61 4.29 -9.54 5.90
CA PHE A 61 3.24 -9.00 6.74
C PHE A 61 2.35 -8.09 5.92
N GLY A 62 1.05 -8.30 5.96
CA GLY A 62 0.12 -7.48 5.18
C GLY A 62 -1.31 -7.59 5.65
N VAL A 63 -2.16 -6.84 4.98
CA VAL A 63 -3.61 -6.95 5.09
C VAL A 63 -4.19 -7.20 3.71
N LYS A 64 -5.26 -7.98 3.63
CA LYS A 64 -5.97 -8.16 2.36
C LYS A 64 -6.48 -6.82 1.83
N VAL A 65 -6.50 -6.68 0.53
CA VAL A 65 -6.99 -5.47 -0.16
C VAL A 65 -8.43 -5.10 0.27
N ARG A 66 -8.74 -3.82 0.18
CA ARG A 66 -10.04 -3.22 0.55
C ARG A 66 -10.40 -3.43 2.03
N PRO A 67 -9.49 -3.15 2.98
CA PRO A 67 -9.84 -3.15 4.40
C PRO A 67 -10.87 -2.04 4.70
N SER A 68 -11.60 -2.20 5.80
CA SER A 68 -12.51 -1.17 6.31
C SER A 68 -11.83 -0.22 7.32
N ALA A 69 -10.51 -0.19 7.32
CA ALA A 69 -9.69 0.67 8.16
C ALA A 69 -8.48 1.17 7.38
N MET A 70 -7.93 2.31 7.77
CA MET A 70 -6.59 2.70 7.34
C MET A 70 -5.58 1.85 8.09
N CYS A 71 -4.75 1.10 7.35
CA CYS A 71 -3.87 0.09 7.93
C CYS A 71 -2.41 0.48 7.74
N TRP A 72 -1.62 0.41 8.81
CA TRP A 72 -0.17 0.50 8.70
C TRP A 72 0.52 -0.36 9.75
N TRP A 73 1.69 -0.81 9.39
CA TRP A 73 2.55 -1.60 10.24
C TRP A 73 3.60 -0.71 10.89
N GLU A 74 3.95 -1.03 12.11
CA GLU A 74 5.03 -0.39 12.86
C GLU A 74 5.96 -1.48 13.39
N LYS A 75 7.26 -1.31 13.14
CA LYS A 75 8.30 -2.04 13.83
C LYS A 75 8.81 -1.18 14.98
N ASP A 76 8.80 -1.73 16.18
CA ASP A 76 9.24 -1.07 17.41
C ASP A 76 10.14 -2.03 18.19
N GLY A 77 11.45 -1.87 18.05
CA GLY A 77 12.42 -2.85 18.51
C GLY A 77 12.19 -4.23 17.87
N ALA A 78 12.01 -5.26 18.67
CA ALA A 78 11.69 -6.61 18.23
C ALA A 78 10.19 -6.87 18.02
N ASP A 79 9.33 -5.91 18.36
CA ASP A 79 7.88 -6.02 18.25
C ASP A 79 7.39 -5.57 16.89
N VAL A 80 6.28 -6.15 16.46
CA VAL A 80 5.52 -5.71 15.29
C VAL A 80 4.13 -5.30 15.72
N LYS A 81 3.68 -4.15 15.26
CA LYS A 81 2.34 -3.65 15.51
C LYS A 81 1.60 -3.44 14.20
N LEU A 82 0.32 -3.75 14.17
CA LEU A 82 -0.59 -3.37 13.11
C LEU A 82 -1.61 -2.39 13.68
N HIS A 83 -1.64 -1.22 13.10
CA HIS A 83 -2.59 -0.17 13.41
C HIS A 83 -3.76 -0.24 12.42
N LEU A 84 -4.97 -0.18 12.95
CA LEU A 84 -6.22 -0.20 12.20
C LEU A 84 -7.03 1.04 12.60
N ASP A 85 -6.87 2.12 11.86
CA ASP A 85 -7.64 3.34 12.08
C ASP A 85 -9.00 3.24 11.40
N VAL A 86 -10.04 3.20 12.22
CA VAL A 86 -11.44 3.05 11.78
C VAL A 86 -12.22 4.35 11.82
N ARG A 87 -11.56 5.49 12.02
CA ARG A 87 -12.23 6.79 12.08
C ARG A 87 -12.92 7.13 10.76
N CYS A 88 -14.05 7.81 10.87
CA CYS A 88 -14.67 8.52 9.77
C CYS A 88 -14.39 10.03 9.99
N GLY A 89 -13.44 10.58 9.27
CA GLY A 89 -12.87 11.89 9.55
C GLY A 89 -12.22 11.90 10.95
N THR A 90 -12.65 12.82 11.82
CA THR A 90 -12.12 12.92 13.20
C THR A 90 -12.87 12.06 14.22
N TYR A 91 -13.96 11.43 13.83
CA TYR A 91 -14.87 10.74 14.73
C TYR A 91 -14.60 9.24 14.77
N GLY A 92 -14.63 8.67 15.98
CA GLY A 92 -14.63 7.23 16.17
C GLY A 92 -15.96 6.58 15.78
N VAL A 93 -15.90 5.31 15.41
CA VAL A 93 -17.08 4.51 15.03
C VAL A 93 -17.78 3.97 16.28
N LYS A 94 -19.09 4.22 16.40
CA LYS A 94 -19.96 3.60 17.38
C LYS A 94 -20.60 2.36 16.77
N LEU A 95 -20.25 1.20 17.26
CA LEU A 95 -20.74 -0.07 16.69
C LEU A 95 -22.18 -0.38 17.08
N GLY A 96 -22.62 0.03 18.29
CA GLY A 96 -23.90 -0.42 18.81
C GLY A 96 -23.89 -1.94 18.96
N GLY A 97 -24.81 -2.64 18.29
CA GLY A 97 -24.83 -4.10 18.21
C GLY A 97 -24.21 -4.68 16.94
N ARG A 98 -23.62 -3.85 16.07
CA ARG A 98 -23.03 -4.26 14.78
C ARG A 98 -21.63 -4.81 14.97
N LYS A 99 -21.20 -5.64 14.00
CA LYS A 99 -19.81 -6.07 13.86
C LYS A 99 -19.16 -5.23 12.74
N LEU A 100 -17.88 -4.92 12.89
CA LEU A 100 -17.04 -4.33 11.87
C LEU A 100 -15.85 -5.26 11.64
N GLU A 101 -15.71 -5.77 10.43
CA GLU A 101 -14.48 -6.40 9.97
C GLU A 101 -13.54 -5.26 9.55
N ALA A 102 -12.57 -4.92 10.39
CA ALA A 102 -11.67 -3.80 10.13
C ALA A 102 -10.65 -4.16 9.04
N ALA A 103 -10.05 -5.34 9.14
CA ALA A 103 -9.11 -5.86 8.16
C ALA A 103 -8.99 -7.38 8.28
N ARG A 104 -8.48 -8.03 7.23
CA ARG A 104 -8.00 -9.42 7.24
C ARG A 104 -6.49 -9.41 7.19
N VAL A 105 -5.86 -9.90 8.24
CA VAL A 105 -4.39 -9.94 8.35
C VAL A 105 -3.86 -11.17 7.63
N VAL A 106 -2.80 -10.98 6.86
CA VAL A 106 -2.05 -12.04 6.20
C VAL A 106 -0.60 -11.97 6.65
N MET A 107 -0.04 -13.10 7.01
CA MET A 107 1.38 -13.23 7.37
C MET A 107 1.91 -14.53 6.77
N ALA A 108 3.11 -14.47 6.21
CA ALA A 108 3.77 -15.62 5.59
C ALA A 108 5.27 -15.67 5.93
N SER A 109 5.85 -16.85 5.80
CA SER A 109 7.28 -17.07 5.92
C SER A 109 7.73 -17.95 4.77
N TYR A 110 8.65 -17.45 3.97
CA TYR A 110 9.24 -18.15 2.83
C TYR A 110 10.67 -18.54 3.16
N VAL A 111 10.99 -19.81 2.97
CA VAL A 111 12.37 -20.32 3.07
C VAL A 111 13.02 -20.13 1.71
N LEU A 112 14.21 -19.56 1.68
CA LEU A 112 15.00 -19.33 0.48
C LEU A 112 16.04 -20.45 0.34
N GLU A 113 16.07 -21.11 -0.81
CA GLU A 113 16.86 -22.34 -1.00
C GLU A 113 18.30 -22.08 -1.46
N GLU A 114 18.50 -21.07 -2.30
CA GLU A 114 19.79 -20.76 -2.94
C GLU A 114 20.50 -19.53 -2.36
N ALA A 115 20.68 -19.51 -1.05
CA ALA A 115 21.49 -18.49 -0.39
C ALA A 115 21.10 -17.04 -0.75
N ASP A 116 19.80 -16.72 -0.60
CA ASP A 116 19.32 -15.35 -0.64
C ASP A 116 19.49 -14.64 -2.00
N THR A 117 19.23 -15.34 -3.09
CA THR A 117 19.30 -14.67 -4.40
C THR A 117 18.21 -13.60 -4.51
N PRO A 118 18.48 -12.44 -5.16
CA PRO A 118 17.47 -11.41 -5.38
C PRO A 118 16.22 -11.92 -6.10
N VAL A 119 16.35 -12.96 -6.93
CA VAL A 119 15.24 -13.60 -7.65
C VAL A 119 14.32 -14.33 -6.70
N GLU A 120 14.85 -15.14 -5.77
CA GLU A 120 14.03 -15.85 -4.79
C GLU A 120 13.28 -14.90 -3.85
N VAL A 121 13.94 -13.84 -3.39
CA VAL A 121 13.34 -12.82 -2.56
C VAL A 121 12.20 -12.12 -3.31
N PHE A 122 12.41 -11.78 -4.58
CA PHE A 122 11.38 -11.18 -5.43
C PHE A 122 10.17 -12.11 -5.62
N GLU A 123 10.40 -13.40 -5.90
CA GLU A 123 9.31 -14.38 -6.06
C GLU A 123 8.52 -14.57 -4.76
N ALA A 124 9.18 -14.57 -3.61
CA ALA A 124 8.50 -14.61 -2.31
C ALA A 124 7.59 -13.38 -2.11
N CYS A 125 8.09 -12.19 -2.42
CA CYS A 125 7.30 -10.97 -2.36
C CYS A 125 6.10 -11.02 -3.33
N ARG A 126 6.31 -11.48 -4.56
CA ARG A 126 5.26 -11.62 -5.58
C ARG A 126 4.18 -12.63 -5.15
N ALA A 127 4.58 -13.76 -4.60
CA ALA A 127 3.66 -14.76 -4.07
C ALA A 127 2.79 -14.18 -2.96
N PHE A 128 3.39 -13.44 -2.03
CA PHE A 128 2.65 -12.79 -0.96
C PHE A 128 1.67 -11.72 -1.46
N CYS A 129 2.02 -10.95 -2.48
CA CYS A 129 1.10 -10.00 -3.10
C CYS A 129 -0.16 -10.71 -3.64
N SER A 130 0.00 -11.91 -4.20
CA SER A 130 -1.15 -12.73 -4.65
C SER A 130 -2.01 -13.21 -3.49
N GLU A 131 -1.42 -13.47 -2.32
CA GLU A 131 -2.17 -13.83 -1.13
C GLU A 131 -2.97 -12.65 -0.54
N MET A 132 -2.50 -11.41 -0.73
CA MET A 132 -3.22 -10.21 -0.27
C MET A 132 -4.44 -9.88 -1.12
N CYS A 133 -4.55 -10.39 -2.35
CA CYS A 133 -5.65 -10.10 -3.27
C CYS A 133 -6.22 -11.39 -3.86
N ASP A 134 -7.47 -11.72 -3.50
CA ASP A 134 -8.14 -12.93 -4.00
C ASP A 134 -8.58 -12.81 -5.47
N ASP A 135 -8.76 -11.59 -5.96
CA ASP A 135 -9.19 -11.28 -7.33
C ASP A 135 -8.42 -10.05 -7.86
N PRO A 136 -7.16 -10.25 -8.29
CA PRO A 136 -6.35 -9.14 -8.79
C PRO A 136 -6.82 -8.70 -10.19
N ASP A 137 -7.12 -7.42 -10.35
CA ASP A 137 -7.38 -6.81 -11.66
C ASP A 137 -6.05 -6.56 -12.39
N CYS A 138 -5.46 -7.62 -12.89
CA CYS A 138 -4.26 -7.57 -13.73
C CYS A 138 -4.66 -7.34 -15.18
N ARG A 139 -4.67 -6.10 -15.62
CA ARG A 139 -5.01 -5.75 -17.01
C ARG A 139 -3.83 -5.96 -17.93
N ASP A 140 -4.06 -6.63 -19.04
CA ASP A 140 -3.06 -6.77 -20.11
C ASP A 140 -2.89 -5.48 -20.93
N THR A 141 -3.85 -4.55 -20.79
CA THR A 141 -3.84 -3.29 -21.52
C THR A 141 -3.00 -2.24 -20.77
N VAL A 142 -2.06 -1.65 -21.49
CA VAL A 142 -1.25 -0.54 -20.96
C VAL A 142 -2.14 0.65 -20.62
N ILE A 143 -2.08 1.12 -19.39
CA ILE A 143 -2.73 2.35 -18.94
C ILE A 143 -1.72 3.48 -19.02
N TYR A 144 -2.03 4.50 -19.83
CA TYR A 144 -1.18 5.66 -20.01
C TYR A 144 -2.03 6.92 -20.23
N GLY A 145 -1.40 8.08 -20.12
CA GLY A 145 -2.09 9.35 -20.33
C GLY A 145 -1.31 10.52 -19.73
N GLY A 146 -2.03 11.56 -19.42
CA GLY A 146 -1.48 12.77 -18.82
C GLY A 146 -2.32 13.32 -17.69
N ASN A 147 -1.74 14.19 -16.90
CA ASN A 147 -2.43 15.07 -16.00
C ASN A 147 -1.80 16.46 -16.05
N ASN A 148 -2.50 17.44 -15.55
CA ASN A 148 -2.06 18.82 -15.60
C ASN A 148 -1.53 19.37 -14.27
N TRP A 149 -1.32 18.53 -13.27
CA TRP A 149 -0.89 18.97 -11.95
C TRP A 149 0.37 19.81 -11.98
N TYR A 150 1.41 19.35 -12.67
CA TYR A 150 2.73 19.99 -12.66
C TYR A 150 2.83 21.35 -13.36
N TYR A 151 1.79 21.79 -14.07
CA TYR A 151 1.73 23.16 -14.59
C TYR A 151 0.56 23.98 -14.02
N ALA A 152 -0.56 23.35 -13.71
CA ALA A 152 -1.77 24.03 -13.24
C ALA A 152 -1.88 24.07 -11.71
N TYR A 153 -1.34 23.05 -11.04
CA TYR A 153 -1.52 22.83 -9.61
C TYR A 153 -3.01 22.89 -9.23
N GLY A 154 -3.36 23.43 -8.09
CA GLY A 154 -4.75 23.63 -7.67
C GLY A 154 -5.54 24.72 -8.42
N LYS A 155 -5.05 25.19 -9.58
CA LYS A 155 -5.72 26.18 -10.46
C LYS A 155 -6.26 25.55 -11.74
N SER A 156 -6.36 24.22 -11.78
CA SER A 156 -6.96 23.51 -12.91
C SER A 156 -8.43 23.89 -13.08
N SER A 157 -8.89 23.94 -14.32
CA SER A 157 -10.29 24.18 -14.66
C SER A 157 -10.75 23.23 -15.77
N ALA A 158 -12.06 23.15 -15.95
CA ALA A 158 -12.65 22.36 -17.05
C ALA A 158 -12.09 22.75 -18.43
N ARG A 159 -11.73 24.01 -18.61
CA ARG A 159 -11.16 24.51 -19.87
C ARG A 159 -9.79 23.90 -20.15
N GLU A 160 -8.90 23.88 -19.16
CA GLU A 160 -7.57 23.28 -19.28
C GLU A 160 -7.70 21.77 -19.51
N ILE A 161 -8.49 21.07 -18.72
CA ILE A 161 -8.70 19.61 -18.86
C ILE A 161 -9.23 19.23 -20.24
N LEU A 162 -10.21 19.98 -20.76
CA LEU A 162 -10.75 19.74 -22.09
C LEU A 162 -9.74 20.03 -23.19
N GLY A 163 -8.93 21.10 -23.02
CA GLY A 163 -7.84 21.44 -23.95
C GLY A 163 -6.78 20.35 -24.02
N ASP A 164 -6.30 19.89 -22.85
CA ASP A 164 -5.32 18.80 -22.75
C ASP A 164 -5.86 17.49 -23.27
N SER A 165 -7.15 17.18 -23.02
CA SER A 165 -7.82 16.00 -23.56
C SER A 165 -7.88 16.02 -25.08
N ALA A 166 -8.19 17.17 -25.68
CA ALA A 166 -8.23 17.34 -27.12
C ALA A 166 -6.82 17.16 -27.72
N TYR A 167 -5.80 17.71 -27.10
CA TYR A 167 -4.41 17.56 -27.51
C TYR A 167 -3.92 16.10 -27.43
N LEU A 168 -4.21 15.40 -26.34
CA LEU A 168 -3.93 13.98 -26.19
C LEU A 168 -4.66 13.14 -27.25
N ALA A 169 -5.91 13.49 -27.56
CA ALA A 169 -6.69 12.82 -28.57
C ALA A 169 -6.07 12.98 -29.99
N GLU A 170 -5.58 14.17 -30.32
CA GLU A 170 -4.89 14.45 -31.57
C GLU A 170 -3.57 13.70 -31.67
N MET A 171 -2.73 13.76 -30.61
CA MET A 171 -1.44 13.07 -30.57
C MET A 171 -1.57 11.54 -30.71
N THR A 172 -2.69 10.97 -30.33
CA THR A 172 -2.93 9.52 -30.34
C THR A 172 -3.98 9.11 -31.35
N GLU A 173 -4.16 9.91 -32.40
CA GLU A 173 -5.07 9.57 -33.49
C GLU A 173 -4.68 8.24 -34.15
N GLY A 174 -5.65 7.35 -34.34
CA GLY A 174 -5.42 6.02 -34.91
C GLY A 174 -4.88 4.97 -33.96
N ILE A 175 -4.56 5.32 -32.70
CA ILE A 175 -4.18 4.35 -31.67
C ILE A 175 -5.44 3.79 -31.02
N GLU A 176 -5.60 2.46 -31.06
CA GLU A 176 -6.77 1.76 -30.51
C GLU A 176 -6.87 1.94 -28.98
N ASN A 177 -5.75 1.72 -28.28
CA ASN A 177 -5.67 1.95 -26.84
C ASN A 177 -5.55 3.45 -26.54
N ARG A 178 -6.67 4.10 -26.25
CA ARG A 178 -6.75 5.54 -26.02
C ARG A 178 -6.17 5.93 -24.65
N PRO A 179 -5.49 7.08 -24.54
CA PRO A 179 -4.97 7.59 -23.28
C PRO A 179 -6.07 8.10 -22.35
N PHE A 180 -5.74 8.17 -21.07
CA PHE A 180 -6.57 8.82 -20.06
C PHE A 180 -6.07 10.25 -19.81
N MET A 181 -7.01 11.20 -19.62
CA MET A 181 -6.71 12.48 -19.01
C MET A 181 -7.16 12.44 -17.55
N VAL A 182 -6.21 12.56 -16.65
CA VAL A 182 -6.45 12.48 -15.20
C VAL A 182 -6.69 13.87 -14.65
N MET A 183 -7.81 14.06 -13.96
CA MET A 183 -8.03 15.22 -13.10
C MET A 183 -7.37 14.93 -11.75
N ASP A 184 -6.37 15.72 -11.44
CA ASP A 184 -5.63 15.65 -10.19
C ASP A 184 -6.30 16.51 -9.11
N ASP A 185 -5.61 16.79 -8.02
CA ASP A 185 -6.12 17.62 -6.92
C ASP A 185 -6.54 19.04 -7.38
N GLY A 186 -7.50 19.61 -6.69
CA GLY A 186 -8.03 20.98 -6.95
C GLY A 186 -9.21 21.05 -7.93
N TRP A 187 -9.87 19.91 -8.21
CA TRP A 187 -11.11 19.85 -9.00
C TRP A 187 -12.36 20.20 -8.17
#